data_edeef879bdd517d3f276bc34fe3e7271
#
_entry.id   edeef879bdd517d3f276bc34fe3e7271
#
_cell.length_a   1.000
_cell.length_b   1.000
_cell.length_c   1.000
_cell.angle_alpha   90.00
_cell.angle_beta   90.00
_cell.angle_gamma   90.00
#
_symmetry.space_group_name_H-M   'P 1'
#
loop_
_entity.id
_entity.type
_entity.pdbx_description
1 polymer ?
#
loop_
_entity_poly.entity_id
_entity_poly.type
_entity_poly.pdbx_seq_one_letter_code
_entity_poly.pdbx_strand_id
1 'polypeptide(L)'
;MEKVSNNVKADFRAASYKAITDYYTSVGNSVEPSVKGLLVYDPDRGLWAEVTVVVKDESKFDLAAERSKYADKAAKAVKRAEDARRAAEEKEEKARVRAEKAAAKANK
;
A
#
# COMPACT_ATOMS: atom_id res chain seq x y z
N MET A 1 0.26 -32.94 -4.88
CA MET A 1 -0.76 -32.12 -5.56
C MET A 1 -0.35 -31.87 -7.00
N GLU A 2 -1.26 -32.05 -7.92
CA GLU A 2 -0.97 -31.85 -9.33
C GLU A 2 -0.72 -30.39 -9.65
N LYS A 3 0.24 -30.16 -10.55
CA LYS A 3 0.58 -28.84 -11.01
C LYS A 3 -0.56 -28.27 -11.87
N VAL A 4 -1.01 -27.08 -11.56
CA VAL A 4 -2.05 -26.38 -12.32
C VAL A 4 -1.54 -26.03 -13.71
N SER A 5 -2.34 -26.24 -14.74
CA SER A 5 -1.94 -25.96 -16.11
C SER A 5 -1.78 -24.44 -16.34
N ASN A 6 -0.94 -24.10 -17.33
CA ASN A 6 -0.72 -22.69 -17.69
C ASN A 6 -2.00 -22.03 -18.20
N ASN A 7 -2.87 -22.79 -18.87
CA ASN A 7 -4.14 -22.26 -19.39
C ASN A 7 -5.07 -21.84 -18.25
N VAL A 8 -5.15 -22.64 -17.19
CA VAL A 8 -5.97 -22.32 -16.01
C VAL A 8 -5.43 -21.07 -15.31
N LYS A 9 -4.11 -20.98 -15.19
CA LYS A 9 -3.46 -19.79 -14.61
C LYS A 9 -3.73 -18.55 -15.44
N ALA A 10 -3.65 -18.65 -16.77
CA ALA A 10 -3.93 -17.54 -17.68
C ALA A 10 -5.37 -17.08 -17.59
N ASP A 11 -6.32 -18.02 -17.51
CA ASP A 11 -7.75 -17.71 -17.36
C ASP A 11 -8.01 -17.00 -16.02
N PHE A 12 -7.41 -17.48 -14.94
CA PHE A 12 -7.54 -16.86 -13.63
C PHE A 12 -6.97 -15.43 -13.63
N ARG A 13 -5.82 -15.25 -14.25
CA ARG A 13 -5.19 -13.92 -14.37
C ARG A 13 -6.07 -12.97 -15.19
N ALA A 14 -6.61 -13.44 -16.32
CA ALA A 14 -7.48 -12.64 -17.16
C ALA A 14 -8.76 -12.22 -16.42
N ALA A 15 -9.36 -13.14 -15.66
CA ALA A 15 -10.54 -12.84 -14.83
C ALA A 15 -10.21 -11.80 -13.75
N SER A 16 -9.03 -11.89 -13.13
CA SER A 16 -8.57 -10.93 -12.14
C SER A 16 -8.39 -9.54 -12.74
N TYR A 17 -7.75 -9.41 -13.88
CA TYR A 17 -7.59 -8.13 -14.58
C TYR A 17 -8.93 -7.55 -15.03
N LYS A 18 -9.85 -8.41 -15.46
CA LYS A 18 -11.20 -7.95 -15.84
C LYS A 18 -11.93 -7.37 -14.64
N ALA A 19 -11.89 -8.04 -13.49
CA ALA A 19 -12.52 -7.56 -12.26
C ALA A 19 -11.93 -6.23 -11.82
N ILE A 20 -10.61 -6.08 -11.89
CA ILE A 20 -9.91 -4.84 -11.56
C ILE A 20 -10.33 -3.72 -12.53
N THR A 21 -10.35 -4.00 -13.83
CA THR A 21 -10.76 -3.03 -14.85
C THR A 21 -12.20 -2.58 -14.62
N ASP A 22 -13.12 -3.52 -14.39
CA ASP A 22 -14.53 -3.21 -14.16
C ASP A 22 -14.72 -2.34 -12.92
N TYR A 23 -14.01 -2.65 -11.84
CA TYR A 23 -14.09 -1.86 -10.62
C TYR A 23 -13.61 -0.42 -10.82
N TYR A 24 -12.41 -0.25 -11.35
CA TYR A 24 -11.86 1.10 -11.51
C TYR A 24 -12.62 1.92 -12.54
N THR A 25 -13.12 1.28 -13.60
CA THR A 25 -13.97 1.95 -14.57
C THR A 25 -15.26 2.42 -13.92
N SER A 26 -15.84 1.60 -13.03
CA SER A 26 -17.10 1.94 -12.35
C SER A 26 -16.98 3.15 -11.44
N VAL A 27 -15.78 3.42 -10.92
CA VAL A 27 -15.54 4.59 -10.05
C VAL A 27 -14.96 5.80 -10.80
N GLY A 28 -14.95 5.74 -12.14
CA GLY A 28 -14.55 6.88 -12.98
C GLY A 28 -13.08 6.96 -13.33
N ASN A 29 -12.31 5.93 -13.04
CA ASN A 29 -10.89 5.89 -13.39
C ASN A 29 -10.69 5.31 -14.79
N SER A 30 -9.60 5.70 -15.44
CA SER A 30 -9.19 5.12 -16.73
C SER A 30 -8.28 3.93 -16.48
N VAL A 31 -8.48 2.86 -17.25
CA VAL A 31 -7.65 1.65 -17.16
C VAL A 31 -7.13 1.32 -18.54
N GLU A 32 -5.82 1.08 -18.64
CA GLU A 32 -5.19 0.70 -19.90
C GLU A 32 -4.11 -0.36 -19.68
N PRO A 33 -3.81 -1.19 -20.70
CA PRO A 33 -2.78 -2.22 -20.56
C PRO A 33 -1.39 -1.59 -20.43
N SER A 34 -0.56 -2.23 -19.61
CA SER A 34 0.85 -1.86 -19.48
C SER A 34 1.73 -3.07 -19.75
N VAL A 35 3.04 -2.86 -19.81
CA VAL A 35 4.00 -3.93 -20.04
C VAL A 35 3.92 -5.00 -18.95
N LYS A 36 3.66 -4.61 -17.70
CA LYS A 36 3.61 -5.52 -16.54
C LYS A 36 2.21 -5.88 -16.08
N GLY A 37 1.17 -5.28 -16.65
CA GLY A 37 -0.19 -5.55 -16.23
C GLY A 37 -1.17 -4.47 -16.67
N LEU A 38 -1.65 -3.67 -15.72
CA LEU A 38 -2.60 -2.58 -15.99
C LEU A 38 -2.10 -1.27 -15.39
N LEU A 39 -2.37 -0.18 -16.11
CA LEU A 39 -2.20 1.17 -15.58
C LEU A 39 -3.59 1.72 -15.24
N VAL A 40 -3.75 2.22 -14.05
CA VAL A 40 -4.98 2.84 -13.58
C VAL A 40 -4.72 4.33 -13.33
N TYR A 41 -5.51 5.18 -13.96
CA TYR A 41 -5.37 6.62 -13.82
C TYR A 41 -6.58 7.21 -13.10
N ASP A 42 -6.31 7.96 -12.04
CA ASP A 42 -7.31 8.72 -11.31
C ASP A 42 -7.20 10.19 -11.73
N PRO A 43 -8.11 10.69 -12.61
CA PRO A 43 -8.03 12.05 -13.11
C PRO A 43 -8.29 13.11 -12.03
N ASP A 44 -9.08 12.79 -11.02
CA ASP A 44 -9.42 13.74 -9.97
C ASP A 44 -8.23 14.08 -9.08
N ARG A 45 -7.36 13.09 -8.85
CA ARG A 45 -6.16 13.26 -8.02
C ARG A 45 -4.87 13.35 -8.82
N GLY A 46 -4.92 13.09 -10.12
CA GLY A 46 -3.73 13.09 -10.97
C GLY A 46 -2.75 11.99 -10.63
N LEU A 47 -3.25 10.82 -10.21
CA LEU A 47 -2.43 9.69 -9.78
C LEU A 47 -2.51 8.54 -10.77
N TRP A 48 -1.37 7.88 -10.97
CA TRP A 48 -1.26 6.64 -11.72
C TRP A 48 -0.89 5.50 -10.79
N ALA A 49 -1.49 4.33 -11.00
CA ALA A 49 -1.10 3.11 -10.32
C ALA A 49 -0.85 2.01 -11.34
N GLU A 50 0.19 1.23 -11.14
CA GLU A 50 0.45 0.03 -11.94
C GLU A 50 0.02 -1.20 -11.14
N VAL A 51 -0.83 -2.04 -11.72
CA VAL A 51 -1.35 -3.23 -11.08
C VAL A 51 -0.86 -4.46 -11.82
N THR A 52 -0.21 -5.36 -11.12
CA THR A 52 0.29 -6.63 -11.67
C THR A 52 -0.32 -7.79 -10.90
N VAL A 53 -0.92 -8.74 -11.62
CA VAL A 53 -1.47 -9.95 -11.02
C VAL A 53 -0.52 -11.11 -11.31
N VAL A 54 -0.03 -11.74 -10.24
CA VAL A 54 0.84 -12.91 -10.33
C VAL A 54 0.07 -14.11 -9.79
N VAL A 55 -0.13 -15.12 -10.63
CA VAL A 55 -0.85 -16.33 -10.27
C VAL A 55 0.14 -17.46 -9.99
N LYS A 56 0.03 -18.05 -8.82
CA LYS A 56 0.90 -19.16 -8.39
C LYS A 56 0.06 -20.35 -7.98
N ASP A 57 0.51 -21.57 -8.25
CA ASP A 57 -0.16 -22.76 -7.76
C ASP A 57 0.30 -23.08 -6.33
N GLU A 58 -0.47 -23.94 -5.64
CA GLU A 58 -0.18 -24.30 -4.26
C GLU A 58 1.16 -25.01 -4.06
N SER A 59 1.67 -25.67 -5.10
CA SER A 59 2.96 -26.38 -5.01
C SER A 59 4.14 -25.42 -4.81
N LYS A 60 3.97 -24.13 -5.18
CA LYS A 60 5.02 -23.12 -5.11
C LYS A 60 4.69 -21.97 -4.18
N PHE A 61 3.54 -22.02 -3.51
CA PHE A 61 3.05 -20.90 -2.71
C PHE A 61 2.70 -21.40 -1.31
N ASP A 62 3.38 -20.87 -0.31
CA ASP A 62 3.10 -21.16 1.09
C ASP A 62 2.27 -20.01 1.68
N LEU A 63 0.97 -20.25 1.81
CA LEU A 63 0.05 -19.24 2.32
C LEU A 63 0.35 -18.87 3.77
N ALA A 64 0.74 -19.83 4.59
CA ALA A 64 1.09 -19.58 5.99
C ALA A 64 2.31 -18.65 6.10
N ALA A 65 3.34 -18.88 5.27
CA ALA A 65 4.52 -18.03 5.22
C ALA A 65 4.17 -16.62 4.74
N GLU A 66 3.30 -16.50 3.74
CA GLU A 66 2.87 -15.18 3.25
C GLU A 66 2.07 -14.41 4.30
N ARG A 67 1.19 -15.09 5.02
CA ARG A 67 0.44 -14.49 6.14
C ARG A 67 1.37 -13.99 7.24
N SER A 68 2.40 -14.79 7.56
CA SER A 68 3.40 -14.41 8.56
C SER A 68 4.18 -13.17 8.14
N LYS A 69 4.62 -13.10 6.88
CA LYS A 69 5.31 -11.91 6.33
C LYS A 69 4.44 -10.67 6.39
N TYR A 70 3.17 -10.81 6.06
CA TYR A 70 2.22 -9.71 6.12
C TYR A 70 2.04 -9.20 7.55
N ALA A 71 1.86 -10.12 8.50
CA ALA A 71 1.71 -9.78 9.91
C ALA A 71 2.96 -9.04 10.43
N ASP A 72 4.16 -9.50 10.05
CA ASP A 72 5.41 -8.86 10.44
C ASP A 72 5.52 -7.45 9.86
N LYS A 73 5.17 -7.26 8.59
CA LYS A 73 5.17 -5.93 7.96
C LYS A 73 4.14 -5.00 8.60
N ALA A 74 2.95 -5.50 8.90
CA ALA A 74 1.91 -4.72 9.55
C ALA A 74 2.35 -4.27 10.94
N ALA A 75 2.97 -5.15 11.71
CA ALA A 75 3.49 -4.82 13.04
C ALA A 75 4.59 -3.75 12.96
N LYS A 76 5.51 -3.88 11.99
CA LYS A 76 6.56 -2.88 11.78
C LYS A 76 5.99 -1.53 11.35
N ALA A 77 4.97 -1.52 10.50
CA ALA A 77 4.31 -0.28 10.07
C ALA A 77 3.64 0.44 11.23
N VAL A 78 2.96 -0.30 12.11
CA VAL A 78 2.34 0.25 13.32
C VAL A 78 3.41 0.86 14.23
N LYS A 79 4.52 0.14 14.45
CA LYS A 79 5.62 0.62 15.28
C LYS A 79 6.24 1.91 14.72
N ARG A 80 6.47 1.97 13.39
CA ARG A 80 6.99 3.17 12.74
C ARG A 80 6.05 4.36 12.89
N ALA A 81 4.75 4.13 12.77
CA ALA A 81 3.76 5.18 12.94
C ALA A 81 3.75 5.70 14.39
N GLU A 82 3.84 4.82 15.37
CA GLU A 82 3.94 5.20 16.78
C GLU A 82 5.21 5.98 17.08
N ASP A 83 6.36 5.52 16.57
CA ASP A 83 7.64 6.20 16.76
C ASP A 83 7.63 7.58 16.11
N ALA A 84 7.05 7.71 14.91
CA ALA A 84 6.93 9.00 14.24
C ALA A 84 6.02 9.96 15.03
N ARG A 85 4.93 9.46 15.59
CA ARG A 85 4.04 10.26 16.42
C ARG A 85 4.74 10.76 17.68
N ARG A 86 5.48 9.88 18.36
CA ARG A 86 6.27 10.27 19.54
C ARG A 86 7.30 11.33 19.21
N ALA A 87 8.01 11.17 18.10
CA ALA A 87 9.00 12.16 17.67
C ALA A 87 8.36 13.51 17.38
N ALA A 88 7.17 13.52 16.76
CA ALA A 88 6.43 14.76 16.49
C ALA A 88 5.95 15.42 17.79
N GLU A 89 5.47 14.63 18.75
CA GLU A 89 5.04 15.13 20.06
C GLU A 89 6.20 15.74 20.84
N GLU A 90 7.37 15.09 20.82
CA GLU A 90 8.58 15.60 21.46
C GLU A 90 9.05 16.93 20.85
N LYS A 91 9.00 17.04 19.52
CA LYS A 91 9.34 18.29 18.83
C LYS A 91 8.38 19.41 19.21
N GLU A 92 7.10 19.11 19.26
CA GLU A 92 6.07 20.07 19.62
C GLU A 92 6.26 20.56 21.06
N GLU A 93 6.54 19.65 21.98
CA GLU A 93 6.81 19.98 23.38
C GLU A 93 8.05 20.84 23.52
N LYS A 94 9.13 20.49 22.84
CA LYS A 94 10.37 21.29 22.85
C LYS A 94 10.15 22.70 22.29
N ALA A 95 9.38 22.81 21.22
CA ALA A 95 9.05 24.11 20.62
C ALA A 95 8.22 24.96 21.57
N ARG A 96 7.25 24.34 22.27
CA ARG A 96 6.43 25.02 23.28
C ARG A 96 7.28 25.53 24.44
N VAL A 97 8.16 24.70 24.97
CA VAL A 97 9.06 25.06 26.08
C VAL A 97 9.98 26.23 25.68
N ARG A 98 10.51 26.20 24.45
CA ARG A 98 11.33 27.32 23.93
C ARG A 98 10.52 28.61 23.82
N ALA A 99 9.29 28.52 23.36
CA ALA A 99 8.41 29.68 23.24
C ALA A 99 8.07 30.26 24.62
N GLU A 100 7.82 29.43 25.61
CA GLU A 100 7.55 29.85 27.00
C GLU A 100 8.77 30.54 27.61
N LYS A 101 9.96 30.00 27.41
CA LYS A 101 11.20 30.60 27.90
C LYS A 101 11.48 31.96 27.24
N ALA A 102 11.24 32.06 25.92
CA ALA A 102 11.41 33.31 25.21
C ALA A 102 10.42 34.36 25.67
N ALA A 103 9.17 33.98 25.91
CA ALA A 103 8.16 34.89 26.47
C ALA A 103 8.52 35.36 27.90
N ALA A 104 9.01 34.47 28.72
CA ALA A 104 9.44 34.79 30.06
C ALA A 104 10.63 35.78 30.08
N LYS A 105 11.58 35.63 29.15
CA LYS A 105 12.69 36.56 28.97
C LYS A 105 12.24 37.93 28.47
N ALA A 106 11.27 37.96 27.57
CA ALA A 106 10.74 39.21 27.01
C ALA A 106 9.97 40.01 28.05
N ASN A 107 9.41 39.37 29.06
CA ASN A 107 8.66 40.03 30.13
C ASN A 107 9.54 40.54 31.32
N LYS A 108 10.80 40.32 31.23
CA LYS A 108 11.76 40.93 32.21
C LYS A 108 12.29 42.24 31.63
#